data_f5712bd059970f9ce34442c068279627
#
_entry.id   f5712bd059970f9ce34442c068279627
#
_cell.length_a   1.000
_cell.length_b   1.000
_cell.length_c   1.000
_cell.angle_alpha   90.00
_cell.angle_beta   90.00
_cell.angle_gamma   90.00
#
_symmetry.space_group_name_H-M   'P 1'
#
loop_
_entity.id
_entity.type
_entity.pdbx_description
1 polymer ?
#
loop_
_entity_poly.entity_id
_entity_poly.type
_entity_poly.pdbx_seq_one_letter_code
_entity_poly.pdbx_strand_id
1 'polypeptide(L)'
;RLQNEILLLLAERDPVRVMARLSQLRLLRFLHRRLSYTTKVKRVVMTLPKALAWWTRRFPDREIDKPIVYFMALSSESSQAVVATMSKRLALSREQARKASAGGTLVDRVLKKLIDERTVRPSQVYRLLVDLPDETLVLVLAKQMSLQQAAILSRLKGQLVAYRKNQTIKTALTGRDLQSMGLKPGPQYGTILGKLLDARIDGTITTEAEE
;
A
#
# COMPACT_ATOMS: atom_id res chain seq x y z
N ARG A 1 -8.99 -16.94 21.89
CA ARG A 1 -8.27 -18.10 21.32
C ARG A 1 -8.31 -18.09 19.78
N LEU A 2 -9.46 -18.10 19.12
CA LEU A 2 -9.55 -18.11 17.64
C LEU A 2 -8.79 -16.97 16.96
N GLN A 3 -8.66 -15.83 17.60
CA GLN A 3 -8.03 -14.62 17.09
C GLN A 3 -6.53 -14.79 16.83
N ASN A 4 -5.81 -15.33 17.82
CA ASN A 4 -4.37 -15.55 17.71
C ASN A 4 -4.06 -16.65 16.69
N GLU A 5 -4.89 -17.69 16.63
CA GLU A 5 -4.70 -18.82 15.73
C GLU A 5 -4.74 -18.41 14.25
N ILE A 6 -5.65 -17.54 13.86
CA ILE A 6 -5.73 -17.11 12.44
C ILE A 6 -4.51 -16.30 12.01
N LEU A 7 -4.07 -15.34 12.84
CA LEU A 7 -2.86 -14.56 12.49
C LEU A 7 -1.62 -15.45 12.50
N LEU A 8 -1.53 -16.41 13.44
CA LEU A 8 -0.46 -17.41 13.47
C LEU A 8 -0.48 -18.28 12.20
N LEU A 9 -1.66 -18.73 11.78
CA LEU A 9 -1.84 -19.49 10.54
C LEU A 9 -1.44 -18.68 9.30
N LEU A 10 -1.69 -17.36 9.29
CA LEU A 10 -1.24 -16.46 8.21
C LEU A 10 0.26 -16.12 8.31
N ALA A 11 0.90 -16.36 9.44
CA ALA A 11 2.34 -16.21 9.65
C ALA A 11 3.13 -17.48 9.28
N GLU A 12 2.45 -18.60 9.05
CA GLU A 12 3.05 -19.88 8.72
C GLU A 12 3.97 -19.80 7.47
N ARG A 13 4.79 -20.83 7.28
CA ARG A 13 5.73 -20.91 6.14
C ARG A 13 5.02 -20.88 4.78
N ASP A 14 3.81 -21.46 4.70
CA ASP A 14 2.99 -21.49 3.48
C ASP A 14 1.55 -21.00 3.74
N PRO A 15 1.33 -19.68 3.89
CA PRO A 15 0.00 -19.12 4.12
C PRO A 15 -0.96 -19.37 2.96
N VAL A 16 -0.46 -19.54 1.74
CA VAL A 16 -1.29 -19.81 0.54
C VAL A 16 -2.00 -21.15 0.70
N ARG A 17 -1.27 -22.19 1.08
CA ARG A 17 -1.83 -23.52 1.36
C ARG A 17 -2.78 -23.50 2.54
N VAL A 18 -2.43 -22.78 3.60
CA VAL A 18 -3.29 -22.61 4.78
C VAL A 18 -4.63 -21.99 4.38
N MET A 19 -4.62 -20.88 3.62
CA MET A 19 -5.86 -20.21 3.19
C MET A 19 -6.72 -21.11 2.29
N ALA A 20 -6.11 -21.86 1.38
CA ALA A 20 -6.82 -22.82 0.56
C ALA A 20 -7.50 -23.90 1.45
N ARG A 21 -6.80 -24.40 2.47
CA ARG A 21 -7.36 -25.41 3.40
C ARG A 21 -8.48 -24.85 4.27
N LEU A 22 -8.32 -23.64 4.80
CA LEU A 22 -9.39 -22.95 5.54
C LEU A 22 -10.65 -22.76 4.69
N SER A 23 -10.48 -22.44 3.39
CA SER A 23 -11.60 -22.35 2.46
C SER A 23 -12.28 -23.68 2.21
N GLN A 24 -11.51 -24.75 1.93
CA GLN A 24 -12.04 -26.12 1.71
C GLN A 24 -12.86 -26.61 2.92
N LEU A 25 -12.36 -26.35 4.13
CA LEU A 25 -13.01 -26.72 5.38
C LEU A 25 -14.13 -25.75 5.79
N ARG A 26 -14.43 -24.76 4.96
CA ARG A 26 -15.44 -23.70 5.23
C ARG A 26 -15.19 -22.93 6.53
N LEU A 27 -13.95 -22.86 7.00
CA LEU A 27 -13.59 -22.21 8.26
C LEU A 27 -13.54 -20.68 8.14
N LEU A 28 -13.43 -20.12 6.95
CA LEU A 28 -13.44 -18.67 6.72
C LEU A 28 -14.74 -18.01 7.21
N ARG A 29 -15.87 -18.72 7.21
CA ARG A 29 -17.15 -18.25 7.77
C ARG A 29 -17.08 -17.86 9.25
N PHE A 30 -16.14 -18.44 9.99
CA PHE A 30 -15.92 -18.10 11.40
C PHE A 30 -15.22 -16.74 11.56
N LEU A 31 -14.55 -16.24 10.55
CA LEU A 31 -14.06 -14.85 10.51
C LEU A 31 -15.23 -13.90 10.22
N HIS A 32 -15.93 -14.17 9.13
CA HIS A 32 -17.14 -13.44 8.76
C HIS A 32 -17.99 -14.23 7.76
N ARG A 33 -19.32 -14.28 7.96
CA ARG A 33 -20.23 -15.07 7.09
C ARG A 33 -20.20 -14.68 5.61
N ARG A 34 -19.85 -13.41 5.30
CA ARG A 34 -19.74 -12.90 3.93
C ARG A 34 -18.32 -13.04 3.35
N LEU A 35 -17.38 -13.59 4.11
CA LEU A 35 -16.01 -13.78 3.62
C LEU A 35 -15.99 -14.99 2.69
N SER A 36 -15.45 -14.77 1.48
CA SER A 36 -15.42 -15.78 0.43
C SER A 36 -14.05 -15.82 -0.22
N TYR A 37 -13.53 -17.02 -0.44
CA TYR A 37 -12.27 -17.27 -1.13
C TYR A 37 -12.52 -17.44 -2.62
N THR A 38 -12.92 -16.34 -3.28
CA THR A 38 -13.26 -16.31 -4.70
C THR A 38 -12.04 -16.60 -5.58
N THR A 39 -12.26 -16.89 -6.85
CA THR A 39 -11.17 -17.07 -7.83
C THR A 39 -10.27 -15.83 -7.92
N LYS A 40 -10.83 -14.61 -7.77
CA LYS A 40 -10.05 -13.36 -7.76
C LYS A 40 -9.16 -13.27 -6.53
N VAL A 41 -9.72 -13.49 -5.33
CA VAL A 41 -8.97 -13.52 -4.08
C VAL A 41 -7.86 -14.57 -4.15
N LYS A 42 -8.18 -15.80 -4.59
CA LYS A 42 -7.20 -16.89 -4.77
C LYS A 42 -6.03 -16.48 -5.66
N ARG A 43 -6.32 -15.86 -6.82
CA ARG A 43 -5.25 -15.40 -7.75
C ARG A 43 -4.31 -14.40 -7.07
N VAL A 44 -4.84 -13.42 -6.35
CA VAL A 44 -4.02 -12.44 -5.62
C VAL A 44 -3.20 -13.11 -4.54
N VAL A 45 -3.82 -13.96 -3.71
CA VAL A 45 -3.13 -14.71 -2.64
C VAL A 45 -1.97 -15.55 -3.18
N MET A 46 -2.17 -16.23 -4.32
CA MET A 46 -1.12 -17.04 -4.97
C MET A 46 0.08 -16.22 -5.48
N THR A 47 -0.09 -14.91 -5.72
CA THR A 47 1.00 -14.03 -6.16
C THR A 47 1.73 -13.34 -5.01
N LEU A 48 1.15 -13.32 -3.80
CA LEU A 48 1.75 -12.66 -2.62
C LEU A 48 3.17 -13.13 -2.31
N PRO A 49 3.53 -14.43 -2.34
CA PRO A 49 4.90 -14.84 -2.07
C PRO A 49 5.92 -14.18 -3.01
N LYS A 50 5.56 -14.05 -4.31
CA LYS A 50 6.41 -13.40 -5.32
C LYS A 50 6.49 -11.89 -5.09
N ALA A 51 5.38 -11.24 -4.73
CA ALA A 51 5.33 -9.81 -4.44
C ALA A 51 6.14 -9.47 -3.18
N LEU A 52 5.98 -10.24 -2.10
CA LEU A 52 6.75 -10.12 -0.87
C LEU A 52 8.26 -10.32 -1.11
N ALA A 53 8.63 -11.37 -1.83
CA ALA A 53 10.03 -11.65 -2.15
C ALA A 53 10.67 -10.52 -2.99
N TRP A 54 9.92 -9.96 -3.96
CA TRP A 54 10.38 -8.80 -4.72
C TRP A 54 10.55 -7.59 -3.83
N TRP A 55 9.59 -7.31 -2.94
CA TRP A 55 9.61 -6.18 -2.01
C TRP A 55 10.80 -6.25 -1.05
N THR A 56 10.95 -7.37 -0.34
CA THR A 56 12.04 -7.57 0.64
C THR A 56 13.42 -7.47 -0.01
N ARG A 57 13.59 -7.99 -1.25
CA ARG A 57 14.86 -7.86 -1.98
C ARG A 57 15.14 -6.43 -2.39
N ARG A 58 14.10 -5.67 -2.75
CA ARG A 58 14.26 -4.31 -3.27
C ARG A 58 14.35 -3.26 -2.19
N PHE A 59 13.72 -3.50 -1.05
CA PHE A 59 13.62 -2.61 0.11
C PHE A 59 13.89 -3.39 1.40
N PRO A 60 15.14 -3.83 1.64
CA PRO A 60 15.49 -4.71 2.77
C PRO A 60 15.33 -4.03 4.13
N ASP A 61 15.38 -2.71 4.17
CA ASP A 61 15.17 -1.85 5.33
C ASP A 61 13.70 -1.69 5.75
N ARG A 62 12.77 -2.28 4.99
CA ARG A 62 11.32 -2.15 5.21
C ARG A 62 10.70 -3.45 5.67
N GLU A 63 10.36 -3.47 6.94
CA GLU A 63 9.61 -4.59 7.51
C GLU A 63 8.15 -4.58 7.04
N ILE A 64 7.64 -5.77 6.72
CA ILE A 64 6.26 -5.98 6.30
C ILE A 64 5.58 -6.93 7.28
N ASP A 65 4.42 -6.52 7.77
CA ASP A 65 3.52 -7.39 8.54
C ASP A 65 2.84 -8.39 7.57
N LYS A 66 3.56 -9.51 7.30
CA LYS A 66 3.11 -10.53 6.34
C LYS A 66 1.70 -11.06 6.66
N PRO A 67 1.36 -11.43 7.91
CA PRO A 67 0.00 -11.83 8.28
C PRO A 67 -1.06 -10.81 7.85
N ILE A 68 -0.79 -9.53 8.05
CA ILE A 68 -1.73 -8.46 7.66
C ILE A 68 -1.86 -8.35 6.16
N VAL A 69 -0.78 -8.50 5.37
CA VAL A 69 -0.86 -8.53 3.90
C VAL A 69 -1.76 -9.67 3.42
N TYR A 70 -1.62 -10.88 3.98
CA TYR A 70 -2.48 -12.01 3.65
C TYR A 70 -3.93 -11.79 4.08
N PHE A 71 -4.15 -11.19 5.26
CA PHE A 71 -5.50 -10.80 5.71
C PHE A 71 -6.13 -9.77 4.76
N MET A 72 -5.39 -8.74 4.34
CA MET A 72 -5.84 -7.74 3.37
C MET A 72 -6.20 -8.38 2.02
N ALA A 73 -5.40 -9.33 1.54
CA ALA A 73 -5.69 -10.06 0.31
C ALA A 73 -6.96 -10.91 0.42
N LEU A 74 -7.12 -11.61 1.54
CA LEU A 74 -8.30 -12.43 1.83
C LEU A 74 -9.58 -11.57 1.89
N SER A 75 -9.49 -10.37 2.44
CA SER A 75 -10.60 -9.44 2.60
C SER A 75 -10.75 -8.45 1.43
N SER A 76 -10.00 -8.61 0.34
CA SER A 76 -9.90 -7.61 -0.75
C SER A 76 -11.22 -7.33 -1.48
N GLU A 77 -12.16 -8.28 -1.49
CA GLU A 77 -13.51 -8.11 -2.05
C GLU A 77 -14.58 -7.78 -0.98
N SER A 78 -14.15 -7.57 0.26
CA SER A 78 -15.05 -7.24 1.37
C SER A 78 -15.26 -5.73 1.50
N SER A 79 -16.44 -5.32 1.99
CA SER A 79 -16.68 -3.91 2.33
C SER A 79 -15.86 -3.49 3.56
N GLN A 80 -15.64 -2.19 3.71
CA GLN A 80 -14.92 -1.64 4.89
C GLN A 80 -15.59 -2.04 6.22
N ALA A 81 -16.92 -2.10 6.27
CA ALA A 81 -17.64 -2.53 7.47
C ALA A 81 -17.33 -4.01 7.82
N VAL A 82 -17.21 -4.87 6.81
CA VAL A 82 -16.82 -6.27 7.01
C VAL A 82 -15.37 -6.37 7.49
N VAL A 83 -14.45 -5.61 6.89
CA VAL A 83 -13.04 -5.55 7.32
C VAL A 83 -12.94 -5.07 8.76
N ALA A 84 -13.66 -4.01 9.14
CA ALA A 84 -13.67 -3.48 10.50
C ALA A 84 -14.23 -4.51 11.50
N THR A 85 -15.28 -5.23 11.14
CA THR A 85 -15.86 -6.30 11.98
C THR A 85 -14.85 -7.43 12.18
N MET A 86 -14.18 -7.88 11.12
CA MET A 86 -13.15 -8.91 11.21
C MET A 86 -11.95 -8.44 12.02
N SER A 87 -11.51 -7.20 11.85
CA SER A 87 -10.40 -6.60 12.60
C SER A 87 -10.68 -6.60 14.10
N LYS A 88 -11.90 -6.22 14.52
CA LYS A 88 -12.34 -6.29 15.91
C LYS A 88 -12.36 -7.74 16.41
N ARG A 89 -12.91 -8.67 15.62
CA ARG A 89 -13.02 -10.08 15.96
C ARG A 89 -11.64 -10.74 16.12
N LEU A 90 -10.65 -10.32 15.33
CA LEU A 90 -9.26 -10.77 15.41
C LEU A 90 -8.45 -9.99 16.45
N ALA A 91 -9.05 -9.06 17.19
CA ALA A 91 -8.39 -8.17 18.13
C ALA A 91 -7.10 -7.56 17.56
N LEU A 92 -7.14 -7.13 16.28
CA LEU A 92 -6.02 -6.47 15.66
C LEU A 92 -5.64 -5.23 16.45
N SER A 93 -4.35 -4.95 16.58
CA SER A 93 -3.87 -3.68 17.13
C SER A 93 -4.41 -2.50 16.29
N ARG A 94 -4.40 -1.30 16.87
CA ARG A 94 -4.83 -0.09 16.17
C ARG A 94 -4.09 0.10 14.84
N GLU A 95 -2.78 -0.16 14.84
CA GLU A 95 -1.95 -0.09 13.65
C GLU A 95 -2.31 -1.16 12.61
N GLN A 96 -2.44 -2.40 13.04
CA GLN A 96 -2.85 -3.51 12.16
C GLN A 96 -4.24 -3.27 11.55
N ALA A 97 -5.18 -2.76 12.32
CA ALA A 97 -6.52 -2.42 11.83
C ALA A 97 -6.46 -1.27 10.79
N ARG A 98 -5.60 -0.27 11.00
CA ARG A 98 -5.35 0.80 10.02
C ARG A 98 -4.78 0.23 8.72
N LYS A 99 -3.76 -0.63 8.80
CA LYS A 99 -3.18 -1.32 7.64
C LYS A 99 -4.25 -2.16 6.91
N ALA A 100 -5.01 -2.95 7.64
CA ALA A 100 -6.07 -3.81 7.09
C ALA A 100 -7.14 -2.99 6.34
N SER A 101 -7.52 -1.82 6.87
CA SER A 101 -8.50 -0.92 6.23
C SER A 101 -7.99 -0.29 4.94
N ALA A 102 -6.66 -0.24 4.73
CA ALA A 102 -6.03 0.27 3.53
C ALA A 102 -5.95 -0.77 2.38
N GLY A 103 -6.68 -1.87 2.49
CA GLY A 103 -6.88 -2.89 1.44
C GLY A 103 -8.10 -2.63 0.55
N GLY A 104 -8.56 -3.68 -0.13
CA GLY A 104 -9.82 -3.69 -0.89
C GLY A 104 -9.91 -2.59 -1.95
N THR A 105 -10.95 -1.78 -1.87
CA THR A 105 -11.26 -0.73 -2.87
C THR A 105 -10.17 0.34 -2.99
N LEU A 106 -9.39 0.59 -1.93
CA LEU A 106 -8.27 1.53 -1.98
C LEU A 106 -7.16 1.00 -2.90
N VAL A 107 -6.83 -0.29 -2.80
CA VAL A 107 -5.85 -0.94 -3.69
C VAL A 107 -6.30 -0.83 -5.15
N ASP A 108 -7.60 -1.03 -5.44
CA ASP A 108 -8.13 -0.89 -6.80
C ASP A 108 -8.02 0.53 -7.33
N ARG A 109 -8.33 1.51 -6.49
CA ARG A 109 -8.23 2.93 -6.84
C ARG A 109 -6.78 3.32 -7.13
N VAL A 110 -5.85 2.90 -6.27
CA VAL A 110 -4.41 3.18 -6.43
C VAL A 110 -3.91 2.53 -7.71
N LEU A 111 -4.21 1.25 -7.91
CA LEU A 111 -3.79 0.51 -9.10
C LEU A 111 -4.32 1.16 -10.37
N LYS A 112 -5.60 1.53 -10.40
CA LYS A 112 -6.21 2.23 -11.53
C LYS A 112 -5.47 3.53 -11.85
N LYS A 113 -5.23 4.40 -10.86
CA LYS A 113 -4.51 5.67 -11.08
C LYS A 113 -3.10 5.48 -11.60
N LEU A 114 -2.37 4.45 -11.13
CA LEU A 114 -1.01 4.16 -11.60
C LEU A 114 -0.96 3.56 -13.02
N ILE A 115 -2.06 2.97 -13.49
CA ILE A 115 -2.13 2.27 -14.77
C ILE A 115 -2.75 3.12 -15.88
N ASP A 116 -3.84 3.82 -15.60
CA ASP A 116 -4.68 4.48 -16.63
C ASP A 116 -3.97 5.69 -17.28
N GLU A 117 -3.12 6.38 -16.55
CA GLU A 117 -2.37 7.51 -17.09
C GLU A 117 -1.07 7.04 -17.76
N ARG A 118 -0.93 7.32 -19.07
CA ARG A 118 0.29 6.95 -19.83
C ARG A 118 1.55 7.63 -19.30
N THR A 119 1.41 8.82 -18.73
CA THR A 119 2.49 9.60 -18.13
C THR A 119 2.03 10.18 -16.81
N VAL A 120 2.30 9.46 -15.72
CA VAL A 120 2.09 9.97 -14.36
C VAL A 120 3.38 10.66 -13.92
N ARG A 121 3.33 11.93 -13.53
CA ARG A 121 4.50 12.64 -12.99
C ARG A 121 4.97 11.98 -11.68
N PRO A 122 6.29 11.98 -11.41
CA PRO A 122 6.82 11.44 -10.17
C PRO A 122 6.16 12.01 -8.90
N SER A 123 5.85 13.33 -8.89
CA SER A 123 5.15 13.99 -7.79
C SER A 123 3.73 13.45 -7.57
N GLN A 124 3.01 13.16 -8.64
CA GLN A 124 1.65 12.57 -8.56
C GLN A 124 1.69 11.15 -7.98
N VAL A 125 2.68 10.33 -8.40
CA VAL A 125 2.91 9.01 -7.79
C VAL A 125 3.24 9.16 -6.31
N TYR A 126 4.13 10.08 -5.96
CA TYR A 126 4.51 10.36 -4.58
C TYR A 126 3.28 10.71 -3.72
N ARG A 127 2.48 11.67 -4.15
CA ARG A 127 1.28 12.09 -3.42
C ARG A 127 0.22 11.01 -3.30
N LEU A 128 0.12 10.14 -4.30
CA LEU A 128 -0.81 9.01 -4.26
C LEU A 128 -0.40 7.96 -3.22
N LEU A 129 0.91 7.80 -2.97
CA LEU A 129 1.44 6.67 -2.20
C LEU A 129 1.95 7.06 -0.80
N VAL A 130 2.23 8.35 -0.54
CA VAL A 130 2.97 8.79 0.67
C VAL A 130 2.29 8.42 1.99
N ASP A 131 0.96 8.42 2.03
CA ASP A 131 0.20 8.09 3.24
C ASP A 131 -0.21 6.61 3.33
N LEU A 132 0.18 5.80 2.35
CA LEU A 132 -0.20 4.39 2.30
C LEU A 132 0.79 3.51 3.07
N PRO A 133 0.29 2.52 3.83
CA PRO A 133 1.13 1.48 4.40
C PRO A 133 1.87 0.69 3.32
N ASP A 134 3.07 0.22 3.61
CA ASP A 134 3.86 -0.62 2.72
C ASP A 134 3.14 -1.92 2.35
N GLU A 135 2.36 -2.45 3.27
CA GLU A 135 1.49 -3.61 3.05
C GLU A 135 0.49 -3.38 1.91
N THR A 136 -0.05 -2.15 1.80
CA THR A 136 -0.93 -1.77 0.68
C THR A 136 -0.18 -1.79 -0.65
N LEU A 137 1.06 -1.29 -0.69
CA LEU A 137 1.88 -1.29 -1.89
C LEU A 137 2.26 -2.71 -2.34
N VAL A 138 2.56 -3.59 -1.39
CA VAL A 138 2.77 -5.02 -1.66
C VAL A 138 1.51 -5.66 -2.24
N LEU A 139 0.33 -5.33 -1.70
CA LEU A 139 -0.94 -5.86 -2.21
C LEU A 139 -1.27 -5.32 -3.60
N VAL A 140 -1.01 -4.03 -3.89
CA VAL A 140 -1.10 -3.43 -5.24
C VAL A 140 -0.23 -4.20 -6.23
N LEU A 141 1.02 -4.48 -5.85
CA LEU A 141 1.95 -5.26 -6.67
C LEU A 141 1.45 -6.69 -6.91
N ALA A 142 1.00 -7.38 -5.86
CA ALA A 142 0.46 -8.74 -5.96
C ALA A 142 -0.77 -8.79 -6.87
N LYS A 143 -1.66 -7.81 -6.75
CA LYS A 143 -2.85 -7.70 -7.58
C LYS A 143 -2.48 -7.51 -9.06
N GLN A 144 -1.52 -6.63 -9.38
CA GLN A 144 -1.04 -6.46 -10.74
C GLN A 144 -0.35 -7.73 -11.27
N MET A 145 0.43 -8.42 -10.44
CA MET A 145 1.02 -9.72 -10.82
C MET A 145 -0.06 -10.76 -11.19
N SER A 146 -1.21 -10.74 -10.49
CA SER A 146 -2.30 -11.68 -10.75
C SER A 146 -3.01 -11.45 -12.10
N LEU A 147 -2.85 -10.26 -12.69
CA LEU A 147 -3.39 -9.90 -14.01
C LEU A 147 -2.47 -10.31 -15.17
N GLN A 148 -1.25 -10.75 -14.91
CA GLN A 148 -0.27 -11.25 -15.87
C GLN A 148 0.08 -10.25 -17.01
N GLN A 149 -0.04 -8.96 -16.77
CA GLN A 149 0.26 -7.90 -17.73
C GLN A 149 1.72 -7.42 -17.52
N ALA A 150 2.67 -8.04 -18.20
CA ALA A 150 4.11 -7.85 -17.95
C ALA A 150 4.59 -6.40 -18.12
N ALA A 151 4.15 -5.70 -19.16
CA ALA A 151 4.53 -4.31 -19.40
C ALA A 151 4.04 -3.37 -18.29
N ILE A 152 2.79 -3.53 -17.85
CA ILE A 152 2.19 -2.75 -16.77
C ILE A 152 2.87 -3.07 -15.44
N LEU A 153 3.15 -4.33 -15.19
CA LEU A 153 3.87 -4.76 -13.99
C LEU A 153 5.29 -4.17 -13.93
N SER A 154 6.01 -4.11 -15.06
CA SER A 154 7.34 -3.50 -15.13
C SER A 154 7.26 -2.00 -14.81
N ARG A 155 6.31 -1.29 -15.39
CA ARG A 155 6.06 0.13 -15.12
C ARG A 155 5.73 0.37 -13.64
N LEU A 156 4.81 -0.41 -13.07
CA LEU A 156 4.45 -0.31 -11.66
C LEU A 156 5.65 -0.51 -10.73
N LYS A 157 6.49 -1.50 -11.01
CA LYS A 157 7.73 -1.72 -10.25
C LYS A 157 8.66 -0.51 -10.32
N GLY A 158 8.83 0.08 -11.51
CA GLY A 158 9.60 1.31 -11.70
C GLY A 158 9.04 2.48 -10.88
N GLN A 159 7.72 2.69 -10.89
CA GLN A 159 7.05 3.72 -10.10
C GLN A 159 7.25 3.53 -8.59
N LEU A 160 7.15 2.30 -8.08
CA LEU A 160 7.40 1.99 -6.66
C LEU A 160 8.86 2.27 -6.25
N VAL A 161 9.81 1.96 -7.14
CA VAL A 161 11.23 2.26 -6.90
C VAL A 161 11.49 3.77 -6.90
N ALA A 162 10.96 4.49 -7.89
CA ALA A 162 11.07 5.95 -7.97
C ALA A 162 10.42 6.62 -6.75
N TYR A 163 9.21 6.18 -6.36
CA TYR A 163 8.54 6.67 -5.17
C TYR A 163 9.42 6.54 -3.91
N ARG A 164 10.05 5.38 -3.71
CA ARG A 164 10.93 5.17 -2.55
C ARG A 164 12.14 6.07 -2.57
N LYS A 165 12.76 6.27 -3.74
CA LYS A 165 13.87 7.23 -3.90
C LYS A 165 13.40 8.65 -3.57
N ASN A 166 12.21 9.03 -4.00
CA ASN A 166 11.68 10.37 -3.82
C ASN A 166 11.30 10.68 -2.35
N GLN A 167 11.13 9.68 -1.48
CA GLN A 167 10.87 9.89 -0.04
C GLN A 167 12.04 10.59 0.68
N THR A 168 13.23 10.57 0.14
CA THR A 168 14.41 11.26 0.69
C THR A 168 14.50 12.73 0.25
N ILE A 169 13.72 13.13 -0.76
CA ILE A 169 13.72 14.50 -1.28
C ILE A 169 13.01 15.42 -0.28
N LYS A 170 13.66 16.53 0.04
CA LYS A 170 13.12 17.59 0.91
C LYS A 170 13.27 18.93 0.19
N THR A 171 12.42 19.88 0.51
CA THR A 171 12.61 21.28 0.13
C THR A 171 13.76 21.87 0.92
N ALA A 172 14.54 22.75 0.33
CA ALA A 172 15.53 23.56 1.03
C ALA A 172 14.81 24.62 1.87
N LEU A 173 13.82 25.28 1.26
CA LEU A 173 12.99 26.26 1.98
C LEU A 173 12.11 25.60 3.02
N THR A 174 11.98 26.32 4.15
CA THR A 174 11.14 25.93 5.30
C THR A 174 10.05 27.01 5.56
N GLY A 175 9.15 26.73 6.48
CA GLY A 175 8.16 27.74 6.90
C GLY A 175 8.78 29.00 7.50
N ARG A 176 9.99 28.92 8.09
CA ARG A 176 10.72 30.08 8.60
C ARG A 176 11.22 30.99 7.49
N ASP A 177 11.70 30.39 6.41
CA ASP A 177 12.19 31.14 5.25
C ASP A 177 11.04 31.90 4.58
N LEU A 178 9.87 31.26 4.43
CA LEU A 178 8.67 31.93 3.93
C LEU A 178 8.25 33.11 4.84
N GLN A 179 8.41 32.98 6.16
CA GLN A 179 8.16 34.07 7.09
C GLN A 179 9.16 35.21 6.94
N SER A 180 10.45 34.92 6.78
CA SER A 180 11.50 35.92 6.56
C SER A 180 11.31 36.69 5.23
N MET A 181 10.67 36.06 4.23
CA MET A 181 10.25 36.67 2.99
C MET A 181 8.98 37.56 3.12
N GLY A 182 8.47 37.74 4.34
CA GLY A 182 7.31 38.60 4.60
C GLY A 182 5.95 37.93 4.44
N LEU A 183 5.88 36.63 4.20
CA LEU A 183 4.63 35.90 4.13
C LEU A 183 4.06 35.70 5.54
N LYS A 184 2.76 35.97 5.73
CA LYS A 184 2.09 35.72 7.00
C LYS A 184 1.89 34.20 7.20
N PRO A 185 2.20 33.66 8.41
CA PRO A 185 1.95 32.26 8.76
C PRO A 185 0.49 31.86 8.50
N GLY A 186 0.29 30.73 7.83
CA GLY A 186 -1.06 30.28 7.50
C GLY A 186 -1.08 29.01 6.63
N PRO A 187 -2.28 28.52 6.26
CA PRO A 187 -2.44 27.32 5.42
C PRO A 187 -1.71 27.38 4.07
N GLN A 188 -1.46 28.58 3.56
CA GLN A 188 -0.71 28.82 2.33
C GLN A 188 0.72 28.27 2.36
N TYR A 189 1.38 28.20 3.56
CA TYR A 189 2.73 27.63 3.70
C TYR A 189 2.76 26.18 3.24
N GLY A 190 1.81 25.36 3.70
CA GLY A 190 1.71 23.97 3.27
C GLY A 190 1.50 23.83 1.75
N THR A 191 0.74 24.75 1.16
CA THR A 191 0.52 24.77 -0.29
C THR A 191 1.78 25.15 -1.05
N ILE A 192 2.52 26.15 -0.61
CA ILE A 192 3.77 26.61 -1.26
C ILE A 192 4.83 25.50 -1.13
N LEU A 193 5.15 25.05 0.09
CA LEU A 193 6.14 24.01 0.31
C LEU A 193 5.78 22.71 -0.40
N GLY A 194 4.48 22.39 -0.47
CA GLY A 194 4.00 21.27 -1.25
C GLY A 194 4.29 21.39 -2.74
N LYS A 195 4.06 22.56 -3.34
CA LYS A 195 4.38 22.80 -4.77
C LYS A 195 5.88 22.75 -5.01
N LEU A 196 6.70 23.28 -4.11
CA LEU A 196 8.17 23.21 -4.20
C LEU A 196 8.63 21.74 -4.13
N LEU A 197 8.09 20.94 -3.20
CA LEU A 197 8.40 19.52 -3.12
C LEU A 197 8.01 18.78 -4.41
N ASP A 198 6.85 19.07 -4.99
CA ASP A 198 6.42 18.48 -6.26
C ASP A 198 7.40 18.84 -7.37
N ALA A 199 7.80 20.11 -7.47
CA ALA A 199 8.74 20.58 -8.48
C ALA A 199 10.14 19.92 -8.33
N ARG A 200 10.61 19.69 -7.09
CA ARG A 200 11.85 18.96 -6.84
C ARG A 200 11.73 17.48 -7.20
N ILE A 201 10.63 16.85 -6.86
CA ILE A 201 10.38 15.44 -7.22
C ILE A 201 10.29 15.27 -8.73
N ASP A 202 9.68 16.22 -9.42
CA ASP A 202 9.55 16.21 -10.89
C ASP A 202 10.85 16.63 -11.61
N GLY A 203 11.86 17.10 -10.86
CA GLY A 203 13.16 17.54 -11.40
C GLY A 203 13.11 18.87 -12.13
N THR A 204 12.05 19.67 -11.94
CA THR A 204 11.93 21.04 -12.51
C THR A 204 12.69 22.07 -11.67
N ILE A 205 12.97 21.76 -10.42
CA ILE A 205 13.81 22.51 -9.48
C ILE A 205 14.88 21.56 -8.97
N THR A 206 16.15 21.93 -9.08
CA THR A 206 17.30 21.08 -8.69
C THR A 206 18.14 21.71 -7.60
N THR A 207 18.19 23.04 -7.54
CA THR A 207 18.99 23.81 -6.59
C THR A 207 18.12 24.58 -5.59
N GLU A 208 18.74 25.01 -4.49
CA GLU A 208 18.09 25.86 -3.48
C GLU A 208 17.76 27.25 -4.04
N ALA A 209 18.62 27.76 -4.92
CA ALA A 209 18.42 29.08 -5.55
C ALA A 209 17.23 29.12 -6.53
N GLU A 210 16.77 27.97 -7.00
CA GLU A 210 15.60 27.84 -7.88
C GLU A 210 14.27 27.72 -7.10
N GLU A 211 14.31 27.46 -5.77
CA GLU A 211 13.15 27.44 -4.88
C GLU A 211 12.67 28.84 -4.51
#